data_cd842e67f82428fbf1447c6b6f197d02
#
_entry.id   cd842e67f82428fbf1447c6b6f197d02
#
_cell.length_a   1.000
_cell.length_b   1.000
_cell.length_c   1.000
_cell.angle_alpha   90.00
_cell.angle_beta   90.00
_cell.angle_gamma   90.00
#
_symmetry.space_group_name_H-M   'P 1'
#
loop_
_entity.id
_entity.type
_entity.pdbx_description
1 polymer ?
#
loop_
_entity_poly.entity_id
_entity_poly.type
_entity_poly.pdbx_seq_one_letter_code
_entity_poly.pdbx_strand_id
1 'polypeptide(L)'
;MSPAARRSFVMGAALTVVMVAAPAFAQDAAPAAPVLPLEGDAVTMTVLIKPDKTADFESVLSKLKEALTKSENPKRREQAAGWTIYKTGQAVQGNVAYIMIINPVVKGEEYDITRLIAEVFPTEVQEVFEKYKDSFAGRGITPLTKFMSMGQ
;
A
#
# COMPACT_ATOMS: atom_id res chain seq x y z
N MET A 1 -12.89 47.71 81.15
CA MET A 1 -11.46 47.52 80.87
C MET A 1 -11.36 46.75 79.52
N SER A 2 -10.97 47.48 78.46
CA SER A 2 -10.58 46.89 77.13
C SER A 2 -9.33 46.05 77.26
N PRO A 3 -9.10 45.11 76.30
CA PRO A 3 -8.40 45.54 75.10
C PRO A 3 -8.73 44.81 73.79
N ALA A 4 -8.64 45.60 72.81
CA ALA A 4 -7.89 45.48 71.57
C ALA A 4 -8.14 44.30 70.59
N ALA A 5 -8.82 44.65 69.53
CA ALA A 5 -8.91 43.93 68.29
C ALA A 5 -7.55 43.89 67.58
N ARG A 6 -7.14 42.69 67.21
CA ARG A 6 -6.10 42.51 66.16
C ARG A 6 -6.75 42.03 64.84
N ARG A 7 -6.77 42.90 63.87
CA ARG A 7 -7.13 42.62 62.51
C ARG A 7 -5.92 41.95 61.79
N SER A 8 -6.05 40.70 61.51
CA SER A 8 -5.09 40.01 60.57
C SER A 8 -5.56 40.18 59.14
N PHE A 9 -4.75 40.86 58.38
CA PHE A 9 -4.91 41.08 56.99
C PHE A 9 -4.34 39.82 56.25
N VAL A 10 -5.18 38.96 55.65
CA VAL A 10 -4.75 37.83 54.83
C VAL A 10 -4.69 38.32 53.40
N MET A 11 -3.47 38.47 52.93
CA MET A 11 -3.16 38.83 51.55
C MET A 11 -3.24 37.55 50.67
N GLY A 12 -4.34 37.42 49.96
CA GLY A 12 -4.51 36.31 48.98
C GLY A 12 -3.70 36.56 47.73
N ALA A 13 -2.67 35.79 47.54
CA ALA A 13 -1.93 35.75 46.26
C ALA A 13 -2.70 34.87 45.28
N ALA A 14 -3.32 35.50 44.29
CA ALA A 14 -3.92 34.78 43.17
C ALA A 14 -2.79 34.32 42.21
N LEU A 15 -2.54 33.00 42.18
CA LEU A 15 -1.61 32.38 41.23
C LEU A 15 -2.36 32.13 39.94
N THR A 16 -2.16 33.02 38.96
CA THR A 16 -2.67 32.81 37.60
C THR A 16 -1.77 31.80 36.86
N VAL A 17 -2.27 30.58 36.72
CA VAL A 17 -1.62 29.55 35.87
C VAL A 17 -1.96 29.87 34.42
N VAL A 18 -1.01 30.40 33.67
CA VAL A 18 -1.08 30.55 32.22
C VAL A 18 -0.80 29.18 31.61
N MET A 19 -1.83 28.48 31.17
CA MET A 19 -1.69 27.28 30.34
C MET A 19 -1.24 27.73 28.95
N VAL A 20 0.07 27.54 28.63
CA VAL A 20 0.59 27.64 27.30
C VAL A 20 0.18 26.35 26.59
N ALA A 21 -0.83 26.43 25.73
CA ALA A 21 -1.16 25.38 24.78
C ALA A 21 -0.03 25.31 23.73
N ALA A 22 0.85 24.31 23.86
CA ALA A 22 1.81 24.00 22.83
C ALA A 22 1.03 23.50 21.57
N PRO A 23 1.32 24.02 20.35
CA PRO A 23 0.73 23.46 19.15
C PRO A 23 1.23 22.02 19.03
N ALA A 24 0.31 21.05 19.06
CA ALA A 24 0.58 19.70 18.67
C ALA A 24 0.87 19.72 17.17
N PHE A 25 2.15 19.70 16.81
CA PHE A 25 2.54 19.40 15.44
C PHE A 25 2.06 17.97 15.19
N ALA A 26 1.04 17.83 14.34
CA ALA A 26 0.70 16.55 13.76
C ALA A 26 1.97 16.09 13.03
N GLN A 27 2.68 15.12 13.59
CA GLN A 27 3.69 14.40 12.87
C GLN A 27 2.96 13.68 11.74
N ASP A 28 3.13 14.16 10.51
CA ASP A 28 2.81 13.38 9.33
C ASP A 28 3.51 12.03 9.50
N ALA A 29 2.72 10.99 9.74
CA ALA A 29 3.26 9.64 9.82
C ALA A 29 4.00 9.38 8.52
N ALA A 30 5.30 9.11 8.60
CA ALA A 30 6.08 8.75 7.42
C ALA A 30 5.36 7.63 6.66
N PRO A 31 5.29 7.67 5.32
CA PRO A 31 4.64 6.63 4.54
C PRO A 31 5.16 5.26 4.97
N ALA A 32 4.25 4.32 5.24
CA ALA A 32 4.66 2.96 5.62
C ALA A 32 5.53 2.37 4.52
N ALA A 33 6.63 1.71 4.91
CA ALA A 33 7.51 1.05 3.95
C ALA A 33 6.72 0.02 3.10
N PRO A 34 7.03 -0.11 1.79
CA PRO A 34 6.37 -1.09 0.94
C PRO A 34 6.62 -2.52 1.45
N VAL A 35 5.59 -3.37 1.35
CA VAL A 35 5.66 -4.79 1.74
C VAL A 35 6.26 -5.62 0.63
N LEU A 36 6.00 -5.26 -0.61
CA LEU A 36 6.53 -5.93 -1.79
C LEU A 36 7.22 -4.90 -2.71
N PRO A 37 8.39 -4.37 -2.32
CA PRO A 37 9.21 -3.60 -3.26
C PRO A 37 9.81 -4.57 -4.28
N LEU A 38 9.90 -4.13 -5.54
CA LEU A 38 10.55 -4.91 -6.60
C LEU A 38 11.93 -4.34 -6.91
N GLU A 39 12.86 -5.25 -7.18
CA GLU A 39 14.25 -4.92 -7.52
C GLU A 39 14.55 -5.26 -8.99
N GLY A 40 15.69 -4.77 -9.50
CA GLY A 40 16.08 -4.96 -10.90
C GLY A 40 15.58 -3.86 -11.84
N ASP A 41 15.87 -4.01 -13.12
CA ASP A 41 15.40 -3.09 -14.17
C ASP A 41 13.99 -3.47 -14.63
N ALA A 42 13.72 -4.76 -14.61
CA ALA A 42 12.41 -5.35 -14.87
C ALA A 42 12.19 -6.54 -13.94
N VAL A 43 10.94 -6.99 -13.84
CA VAL A 43 10.57 -8.19 -13.07
C VAL A 43 9.59 -9.02 -13.89
N THR A 44 9.76 -10.34 -13.86
CA THR A 44 8.68 -11.27 -14.19
C THR A 44 8.11 -11.88 -12.93
N MET A 45 6.79 -11.87 -12.83
CA MET A 45 6.07 -12.54 -11.76
C MET A 45 5.14 -13.57 -12.37
N THR A 46 5.35 -14.85 -12.05
CA THR A 46 4.46 -15.92 -12.48
C THR A 46 3.56 -16.28 -11.33
N VAL A 47 2.25 -16.25 -11.58
CA VAL A 47 1.21 -16.58 -10.59
C VAL A 47 0.41 -17.76 -11.11
N LEU A 48 0.37 -18.84 -10.33
CA LEU A 48 -0.43 -20.03 -10.64
C LEU A 48 -1.77 -19.92 -9.90
N ILE A 49 -2.85 -20.01 -10.65
CA ILE A 49 -4.22 -19.87 -10.18
C ILE A 49 -4.98 -21.16 -10.38
N LYS A 50 -5.70 -21.60 -9.37
CA LYS A 50 -6.60 -22.77 -9.44
C LYS A 50 -7.59 -22.60 -10.60
N PRO A 51 -7.85 -23.64 -11.41
CA PRO A 51 -8.70 -23.53 -12.60
C PRO A 51 -10.12 -22.99 -12.34
N ASP A 52 -10.70 -23.35 -11.20
CA ASP A 52 -12.03 -22.94 -10.75
C ASP A 52 -12.07 -21.52 -10.14
N LYS A 53 -10.89 -20.89 -9.97
CA LYS A 53 -10.74 -19.58 -9.35
C LYS A 53 -10.24 -18.47 -10.31
N THR A 54 -10.17 -18.76 -11.59
CA THR A 54 -9.69 -17.80 -12.59
C THR A 54 -10.55 -16.54 -12.65
N ALA A 55 -11.88 -16.69 -12.59
CA ALA A 55 -12.80 -15.54 -12.61
C ALA A 55 -12.63 -14.64 -11.38
N ASP A 56 -12.45 -15.24 -10.18
CA ASP A 56 -12.18 -14.49 -8.95
C ASP A 56 -10.88 -13.69 -9.08
N PHE A 57 -9.81 -14.34 -9.55
CA PHE A 57 -8.51 -13.68 -9.76
C PHE A 57 -8.58 -12.57 -10.82
N GLU A 58 -9.26 -12.80 -11.93
CA GLU A 58 -9.42 -11.78 -12.98
C GLU A 58 -10.24 -10.58 -12.50
N SER A 59 -11.20 -10.79 -11.59
CA SER A 59 -11.92 -9.69 -10.93
C SER A 59 -10.99 -8.85 -10.04
N VAL A 60 -10.06 -9.50 -9.33
CA VAL A 60 -9.02 -8.82 -8.53
C VAL A 60 -8.10 -7.99 -9.43
N LEU A 61 -7.65 -8.54 -10.56
CA LEU A 61 -6.82 -7.80 -11.52
C LEU A 61 -7.55 -6.59 -12.13
N SER A 62 -8.84 -6.73 -12.40
CA SER A 62 -9.67 -5.62 -12.87
C SER A 62 -9.76 -4.51 -11.81
N LYS A 63 -9.91 -4.89 -10.54
CA LYS A 63 -9.91 -3.95 -9.41
C LYS A 63 -8.55 -3.28 -9.22
N LEU A 64 -7.45 -4.02 -9.38
CA LEU A 64 -6.10 -3.47 -9.37
C LEU A 64 -5.92 -2.39 -10.45
N LYS A 65 -6.34 -2.69 -11.69
CA LYS A 65 -6.27 -1.72 -12.79
C LYS A 65 -7.06 -0.45 -12.45
N GLU A 66 -8.24 -0.59 -11.88
CA GLU A 66 -9.07 0.54 -11.44
C GLU A 66 -8.36 1.35 -10.35
N ALA A 67 -7.78 0.68 -9.34
CA ALA A 67 -7.04 1.33 -8.26
C ALA A 67 -5.84 2.12 -8.79
N LEU A 68 -5.01 1.52 -9.64
CA LEU A 68 -3.85 2.19 -10.24
C LEU A 68 -4.24 3.42 -11.07
N THR A 69 -5.39 3.35 -11.74
CA THR A 69 -5.90 4.45 -12.58
C THR A 69 -6.47 5.60 -11.74
N LYS A 70 -7.19 5.27 -10.65
CA LYS A 70 -7.87 6.25 -9.78
C LYS A 70 -6.98 6.82 -8.68
N SER A 71 -5.82 6.22 -8.43
CA SER A 71 -4.91 6.69 -7.38
C SER A 71 -4.46 8.13 -7.61
N GLU A 72 -4.45 8.93 -6.57
CA GLU A 72 -3.90 10.28 -6.57
C GLU A 72 -2.37 10.29 -6.62
N ASN A 73 -1.72 9.17 -6.24
CA ASN A 73 -0.27 9.02 -6.30
C ASN A 73 0.18 8.86 -7.77
N PRO A 74 0.96 9.81 -8.34
CA PRO A 74 1.41 9.76 -9.73
C PRO A 74 2.25 8.52 -10.04
N LYS A 75 2.95 7.95 -9.05
CA LYS A 75 3.73 6.71 -9.19
C LYS A 75 2.88 5.50 -9.56
N ARG A 76 1.60 5.48 -9.20
CA ARG A 76 0.70 4.39 -9.57
C ARG A 76 0.43 4.35 -11.07
N ARG A 77 0.38 5.51 -11.72
CA ARG A 77 0.26 5.57 -13.21
C ARG A 77 1.54 5.13 -13.90
N GLU A 78 2.72 5.46 -13.34
CA GLU A 78 4.01 4.96 -13.84
C GLU A 78 4.07 3.43 -13.72
N GLN A 79 3.68 2.87 -12.58
CA GLN A 79 3.60 1.42 -12.39
C GLN A 79 2.64 0.76 -13.37
N ALA A 80 1.43 1.33 -13.55
CA ALA A 80 0.45 0.80 -14.50
C ALA A 80 0.98 0.77 -15.94
N ALA A 81 1.72 1.80 -16.36
CA ALA A 81 2.30 1.88 -17.71
C ALA A 81 3.36 0.80 -17.96
N GLY A 82 4.10 0.40 -16.92
CA GLY A 82 5.11 -0.65 -17.00
C GLY A 82 4.60 -2.07 -16.74
N TRP A 83 3.34 -2.24 -16.36
CA TRP A 83 2.81 -3.53 -15.89
C TRP A 83 1.90 -4.19 -16.92
N THR A 84 2.38 -5.28 -17.52
CA THR A 84 1.62 -6.07 -18.50
C THR A 84 1.37 -7.47 -17.95
N ILE A 85 0.17 -7.99 -18.14
CA ILE A 85 -0.26 -9.29 -17.64
C ILE A 85 -0.69 -10.17 -18.81
N TYR A 86 -0.11 -11.38 -18.88
CA TYR A 86 -0.42 -12.41 -19.84
C TYR A 86 -1.04 -13.61 -19.15
N LYS A 87 -2.03 -14.24 -19.77
CA LYS A 87 -2.61 -15.52 -19.35
C LYS A 87 -2.10 -16.62 -20.28
N THR A 88 -1.63 -17.72 -19.73
CA THR A 88 -1.17 -18.85 -20.57
C THR A 88 -2.36 -19.60 -21.18
N GLY A 89 -2.20 -20.03 -22.42
CA GLY A 89 -3.21 -20.87 -23.11
C GLY A 89 -3.18 -22.34 -22.69
N GLN A 90 -2.14 -22.76 -21.95
CA GLN A 90 -1.96 -24.13 -21.48
C GLN A 90 -1.80 -24.14 -19.96
N ALA A 91 -2.30 -25.22 -19.34
CA ALA A 91 -2.13 -25.40 -17.90
C ALA A 91 -0.67 -25.65 -17.54
N VAL A 92 -0.22 -25.04 -16.45
CA VAL A 92 1.08 -25.24 -15.84
C VAL A 92 0.86 -25.94 -14.49
N GLN A 93 1.35 -27.16 -14.36
CA GLN A 93 1.14 -27.99 -13.16
C GLN A 93 -0.35 -28.11 -12.76
N GLY A 94 -1.24 -28.24 -13.77
CA GLY A 94 -2.68 -28.32 -13.53
C GLY A 94 -3.38 -26.99 -13.19
N ASN A 95 -2.65 -25.87 -13.20
CA ASN A 95 -3.17 -24.53 -12.89
C ASN A 95 -3.09 -23.62 -14.10
N VAL A 96 -3.84 -22.53 -14.08
CA VAL A 96 -3.73 -21.45 -15.05
C VAL A 96 -2.61 -20.51 -14.60
N ALA A 97 -1.63 -20.26 -15.47
CA ALA A 97 -0.56 -19.32 -15.14
C ALA A 97 -0.85 -17.93 -15.72
N TYR A 98 -0.62 -16.92 -14.87
CA TYR A 98 -0.57 -15.51 -15.28
C TYR A 98 0.87 -15.05 -15.15
N ILE A 99 1.40 -14.48 -16.23
CA ILE A 99 2.75 -13.94 -16.29
C ILE A 99 2.63 -12.43 -16.30
N MET A 100 3.10 -11.80 -15.24
CA MET A 100 3.15 -10.37 -15.12
C MET A 100 4.56 -9.90 -15.47
N ILE A 101 4.67 -8.98 -16.41
CA ILE A 101 5.91 -8.32 -16.79
C ILE A 101 5.83 -6.88 -16.31
N ILE A 102 6.78 -6.50 -15.46
CA ILE A 102 6.91 -5.15 -14.95
C ILE A 102 8.20 -4.57 -15.51
N ASN A 103 8.08 -3.61 -16.43
CA ASN A 103 9.21 -2.98 -17.11
C ASN A 103 8.85 -1.57 -17.61
N PRO A 104 9.49 -0.50 -17.07
CA PRO A 104 10.46 -0.52 -15.99
C PRO A 104 9.84 -0.78 -14.61
N VAL A 105 10.65 -1.21 -13.66
CA VAL A 105 10.28 -1.23 -12.24
C VAL A 105 10.37 0.19 -11.67
N VAL A 106 9.32 0.65 -10.99
CA VAL A 106 9.36 1.89 -10.20
C VAL A 106 9.90 1.54 -8.82
N LYS A 107 11.19 1.77 -8.61
CA LYS A 107 11.89 1.35 -7.39
C LYS A 107 11.37 2.04 -6.14
N GLY A 108 11.32 1.30 -5.04
CA GLY A 108 10.85 1.80 -3.76
C GLY A 108 9.34 1.92 -3.61
N GLU A 109 8.58 1.54 -4.65
CA GLU A 109 7.13 1.56 -4.63
C GLU A 109 6.52 0.21 -4.24
N GLU A 110 5.29 0.24 -3.74
CA GLU A 110 4.52 -0.95 -3.36
C GLU A 110 4.02 -1.70 -4.60
N TYR A 111 4.18 -3.03 -4.62
CA TYR A 111 3.65 -3.91 -5.66
C TYR A 111 2.74 -5.02 -5.12
N ASP A 112 2.45 -5.02 -3.82
CA ASP A 112 1.41 -5.90 -3.28
C ASP A 112 0.02 -5.46 -3.76
N ILE A 113 -0.66 -6.36 -4.48
CA ILE A 113 -1.95 -6.09 -5.14
C ILE A 113 -3.00 -5.64 -4.13
N THR A 114 -3.06 -6.26 -2.96
CA THR A 114 -4.07 -5.94 -1.96
C THR A 114 -3.84 -4.59 -1.33
N ARG A 115 -2.59 -4.20 -1.12
CA ARG A 115 -2.23 -2.87 -0.61
C ARG A 115 -2.53 -1.77 -1.62
N LEU A 116 -2.19 -2.00 -2.89
CA LEU A 116 -2.50 -1.06 -3.96
C LEU A 116 -4.01 -0.83 -4.10
N ILE A 117 -4.81 -1.88 -3.98
CA ILE A 117 -6.27 -1.77 -3.99
C ILE A 117 -6.77 -1.04 -2.73
N ALA A 118 -6.20 -1.33 -1.55
CA ALA A 118 -6.59 -0.69 -0.29
C ALA A 118 -6.37 0.82 -0.26
N GLU A 119 -5.39 1.34 -1.00
CA GLU A 119 -5.15 2.79 -1.12
C GLU A 119 -6.38 3.55 -1.65
N VAL A 120 -7.14 2.93 -2.55
CA VAL A 120 -8.28 3.56 -3.23
C VAL A 120 -9.62 3.01 -2.75
N PHE A 121 -9.66 1.74 -2.39
CA PHE A 121 -10.88 1.01 -2.00
C PHE A 121 -10.73 0.33 -0.63
N PRO A 122 -10.49 1.08 0.45
CA PRO A 122 -10.20 0.50 1.78
C PRO A 122 -11.36 -0.35 2.33
N THR A 123 -12.60 -0.06 1.95
CA THR A 123 -13.79 -0.80 2.41
C THR A 123 -14.01 -2.12 1.67
N GLU A 124 -13.42 -2.27 0.47
CA GLU A 124 -13.58 -3.46 -0.37
C GLU A 124 -12.40 -4.44 -0.23
N VAL A 125 -11.31 -4.02 0.43
CA VAL A 125 -10.05 -4.77 0.47
C VAL A 125 -10.19 -6.15 1.10
N GLN A 126 -11.08 -6.34 2.07
CA GLN A 126 -11.28 -7.64 2.72
C GLN A 126 -11.82 -8.69 1.73
N GLU A 127 -12.84 -8.35 0.96
CA GLU A 127 -13.42 -9.23 -0.06
C GLU A 127 -12.39 -9.55 -1.16
N VAL A 128 -11.65 -8.52 -1.60
CA VAL A 128 -10.59 -8.69 -2.60
C VAL A 128 -9.48 -9.62 -2.08
N PHE A 129 -9.06 -9.44 -0.83
CA PHE A 129 -8.04 -10.28 -0.21
C PHE A 129 -8.46 -11.74 -0.14
N GLU A 130 -9.70 -12.04 0.26
CA GLU A 130 -10.21 -13.43 0.31
C GLU A 130 -10.21 -14.07 -1.08
N LYS A 131 -10.73 -13.39 -2.10
CA LYS A 131 -10.70 -13.88 -3.48
C LYS A 131 -9.28 -14.12 -3.99
N TYR A 132 -8.37 -13.18 -3.70
CA TYR A 132 -6.97 -13.26 -4.10
C TYR A 132 -6.27 -14.45 -3.43
N LYS A 133 -6.37 -14.57 -2.11
CA LYS A 133 -5.79 -15.65 -1.31
C LYS A 133 -6.31 -17.02 -1.75
N ASP A 134 -7.62 -17.16 -1.92
CA ASP A 134 -8.25 -18.45 -2.26
C ASP A 134 -7.93 -18.91 -3.68
N SER A 135 -7.57 -17.97 -4.56
CA SER A 135 -7.23 -18.27 -5.96
C SER A 135 -5.85 -18.90 -6.13
N PHE A 136 -4.95 -18.65 -5.19
CA PHE A 136 -3.52 -19.00 -5.33
C PHE A 136 -3.27 -20.51 -5.30
N ALA A 137 -2.40 -20.95 -6.23
CA ALA A 137 -1.73 -22.26 -6.17
C ALA A 137 -0.21 -22.11 -6.06
N GLY A 138 0.35 -20.99 -6.50
CA GLY A 138 1.78 -20.71 -6.39
C GLY A 138 2.19 -19.37 -6.99
N ARG A 139 3.39 -18.91 -6.65
CA ARG A 139 3.97 -17.66 -7.15
C ARG A 139 5.49 -17.75 -7.27
N GLY A 140 6.03 -17.22 -8.35
CA GLY A 140 7.46 -16.99 -8.53
C GLY A 140 7.71 -15.52 -8.93
N ILE A 141 8.74 -14.89 -8.37
CA ILE A 141 9.18 -13.53 -8.71
C ILE A 141 10.63 -13.62 -9.13
N THR A 142 10.94 -13.11 -10.32
CA THR A 142 12.30 -13.12 -10.87
C THR A 142 12.68 -11.70 -11.28
N PRO A 143 13.57 -11.05 -10.52
CA PRO A 143 14.13 -9.77 -10.93
C PRO A 143 15.07 -9.97 -12.15
N LEU A 144 15.03 -9.02 -13.08
CA LEU A 144 15.80 -9.03 -14.30
C LEU A 144 16.70 -7.80 -14.37
N THR A 145 17.93 -8.00 -14.79
CA THR A 145 18.86 -6.93 -15.16
C THR A 145 19.02 -6.92 -16.66
N LYS A 146 18.93 -5.74 -17.27
CA LYS A 146 19.07 -5.59 -18.72
C LYS A 146 20.49 -5.98 -19.14
N PHE A 147 20.60 -7.04 -19.94
CA PHE A 147 21.87 -7.46 -20.50
C PHE A 147 22.20 -6.69 -21.77
N MET A 148 21.26 -6.66 -22.75
CA MET A 148 21.42 -5.92 -24.00
C MET A 148 20.07 -5.60 -24.65
N SER A 149 20.06 -4.66 -25.58
CA SER A 149 18.96 -4.42 -26.50
C SER A 149 19.37 -4.86 -27.90
N MET A 150 18.49 -5.57 -28.63
CA MET A 150 18.76 -6.03 -29.97
C MET A 150 18.41 -5.01 -31.06
N GLY A 151 17.74 -3.92 -30.65
CA GLY A 151 17.34 -2.83 -31.55
C GLY A 151 17.57 -1.47 -30.90
N GLN A 152 18.39 -0.69 -31.51
CA GLN A 152 18.47 0.77 -31.56
C GLN A 152 19.01 1.17 -32.86
#